data_ee18bedf6a42771e08d69a9ecb3c5d01
#
_entry.id   ee18bedf6a42771e08d69a9ecb3c5d01
#
_cell.length_a   1.000
_cell.length_b   1.000
_cell.length_c   1.000
_cell.angle_alpha   90.00
_cell.angle_beta   90.00
_cell.angle_gamma   90.00
#
_symmetry.space_group_name_H-M   'P 1'
#
loop_
_entity.id
_entity.type
_entity.pdbx_description
1 polymer ?
#
loop_
_entity_poly.entity_id
_entity_poly.type
_entity_poly.pdbx_seq_one_letter_code
_entity_poly.pdbx_strand_id
1 'polypeptide(L)'
;EKVESGADAPLRPYLSLSKTLEQVRPGGVIAYITSKGTMDKQNPAVRRYIAERAELLGAIRLPNTAFKANAGTEVTSDILFLQKRERPLTVEPDWVHLGQTADGIPVNSYFAAHPEMMLGTMVREPGLYGNENETACIPLEGAVLSEQLTEAVQHIRGEYQAAELPNELEGEAAADTIPADPNVKNYAFTMVDGEVYYRTNSAMVRQKLPLPALERIRGMIDLRQQVNDLIQAQLDNADDAALAPIQARLNQRYDCLLYTSPS
;
A
#
# COMPACT_ATOMS: atom_id res chain seq x y z
N GLU A 1 29.50 -15.26 14.36
CA GLU A 1 29.31 -13.94 15.02
C GLU A 1 28.28 -13.17 14.24
N LYS A 2 27.01 -13.22 14.70
CA LYS A 2 25.90 -12.51 14.09
C LYS A 2 25.93 -11.08 14.61
N VAL A 3 26.24 -10.13 13.75
CA VAL A 3 26.02 -8.71 14.01
C VAL A 3 24.51 -8.47 13.92
N GLU A 4 23.80 -8.49 15.04
CA GLU A 4 22.46 -7.92 15.15
C GLU A 4 22.59 -6.41 15.10
N SER A 5 22.22 -5.80 13.96
CA SER A 5 22.11 -4.35 13.88
C SER A 5 20.90 -3.93 14.72
N GLY A 6 21.16 -3.29 15.87
CA GLY A 6 20.15 -2.88 16.84
C GLY A 6 19.16 -1.80 16.34
N ALA A 7 19.21 -1.41 15.07
CA ALA A 7 18.33 -0.43 14.45
C ALA A 7 16.97 -0.99 14.00
N ASP A 8 16.86 -2.31 13.74
CA ASP A 8 15.65 -2.92 13.16
C ASP A 8 14.63 -3.45 14.20
N ALA A 9 15.03 -3.58 15.47
CA ALA A 9 14.18 -4.18 16.50
C ALA A 9 12.85 -3.43 16.76
N PRO A 10 12.77 -2.09 16.78
CA PRO A 10 11.52 -1.38 17.02
C PRO A 10 10.55 -1.40 15.83
N LEU A 11 11.04 -1.67 14.61
CA LEU A 11 10.24 -1.61 13.38
C LEU A 11 9.61 -2.93 12.97
N ARG A 12 9.98 -4.05 13.57
CA ARG A 12 9.44 -5.38 13.22
C ARG A 12 7.91 -5.47 13.17
N PRO A 13 7.15 -4.90 14.11
CA PRO A 13 5.68 -4.91 14.04
C PRO A 13 5.10 -4.06 12.89
N TYR A 14 5.92 -3.21 12.28
CA TYR A 14 5.51 -2.23 11.26
C TYR A 14 6.13 -2.50 9.89
N LEU A 15 6.63 -3.71 9.67
CA LEU A 15 7.28 -4.11 8.41
C LEU A 15 6.38 -3.91 7.18
N SER A 16 5.07 -4.11 7.32
CA SER A 16 4.14 -3.89 6.21
C SER A 16 4.05 -2.41 5.82
N LEU A 17 3.96 -1.52 6.80
CA LEU A 17 3.91 -0.07 6.55
C LEU A 17 5.24 0.45 5.98
N SER A 18 6.39 0.00 6.52
CA SER A 18 7.71 0.39 5.99
C SER A 18 7.89 -0.06 4.54
N LYS A 19 7.53 -1.30 4.21
CA LYS A 19 7.56 -1.80 2.83
C LYS A 19 6.64 -1.02 1.90
N THR A 20 5.44 -0.67 2.35
CA THR A 20 4.51 0.16 1.57
C THR A 20 5.12 1.54 1.30
N LEU A 21 5.72 2.16 2.34
CA LEU A 21 6.41 3.44 2.19
C LEU A 21 7.58 3.39 1.20
N GLU A 22 8.30 2.26 1.12
CA GLU A 22 9.39 2.08 0.17
C GLU A 22 8.91 1.91 -1.28
N GLN A 23 7.77 1.23 -1.46
CA GLN A 23 7.23 0.89 -2.79
C GLN A 23 6.44 2.02 -3.44
N VAL A 24 5.85 2.92 -2.63
CA VAL A 24 5.08 4.05 -3.16
C VAL A 24 6.01 5.11 -3.72
N ARG A 25 5.69 5.62 -4.91
CA ARG A 25 6.43 6.71 -5.55
C ARG A 25 6.37 8.00 -4.71
N PRO A 26 7.33 8.91 -4.84
CA PRO A 26 7.22 10.26 -4.31
C PRO A 26 5.91 10.94 -4.75
N GLY A 27 5.27 11.71 -3.86
CA GLY A 27 3.96 12.32 -4.08
C GLY A 27 2.76 11.36 -4.03
N GLY A 28 3.01 10.04 -3.99
CA GLY A 28 1.95 9.03 -3.87
C GLY A 28 1.30 9.03 -2.49
N VAL A 29 -0.01 8.76 -2.45
CA VAL A 29 -0.82 8.74 -1.22
C VAL A 29 -1.04 7.30 -0.75
N ILE A 30 -0.96 7.11 0.56
CA ILE A 30 -1.19 5.84 1.26
C ILE A 30 -2.31 6.05 2.27
N ALA A 31 -3.33 5.20 2.24
CA ALA A 31 -4.28 5.05 3.33
C ALA A 31 -3.98 3.73 4.06
N TYR A 32 -3.71 3.79 5.36
CA TYR A 32 -3.28 2.62 6.12
C TYR A 32 -4.02 2.50 7.44
N ILE A 33 -4.63 1.33 7.70
CA ILE A 33 -5.31 1.05 8.96
C ILE A 33 -4.32 0.37 9.91
N THR A 34 -4.21 0.88 11.12
CA THR A 34 -3.31 0.37 12.14
C THR A 34 -3.95 0.45 13.53
N SER A 35 -3.38 -0.24 14.51
CA SER A 35 -3.80 -0.07 15.90
C SER A 35 -3.42 1.32 16.43
N LYS A 36 -4.16 1.84 17.42
CA LYS A 36 -3.84 3.11 18.10
C LYS A 36 -2.39 3.20 18.57
N GLY A 37 -1.77 2.06 18.85
CA GLY A 37 -0.37 2.00 19.31
C GLY A 37 0.64 2.58 18.32
N THR A 38 0.32 2.69 17.04
CA THR A 38 1.20 3.37 16.07
C THR A 38 1.32 4.85 16.41
N MET A 39 0.20 5.49 16.75
CA MET A 39 0.14 6.91 17.07
C MET A 39 0.44 7.20 18.54
N ASP A 40 0.00 6.36 19.49
CA ASP A 40 0.00 6.66 20.93
C ASP A 40 1.14 6.02 21.74
N LYS A 41 2.00 5.17 21.16
CA LYS A 41 3.12 4.61 21.91
C LYS A 41 4.06 5.71 22.42
N GLN A 42 4.56 5.54 23.66
CA GLN A 42 5.53 6.43 24.29
C GLN A 42 6.79 6.57 23.42
N ASN A 43 7.31 5.46 22.91
CA ASN A 43 8.47 5.46 22.02
C ASN A 43 8.07 6.02 20.64
N PRO A 44 8.63 7.19 20.21
CA PRO A 44 8.27 7.83 18.96
C PRO A 44 8.98 7.24 17.73
N ALA A 45 9.82 6.23 17.86
CA ALA A 45 10.71 5.75 16.78
C ALA A 45 9.96 5.42 15.48
N VAL A 46 8.76 4.81 15.57
CA VAL A 46 7.93 4.47 14.42
C VAL A 46 7.37 5.73 13.75
N ARG A 47 6.83 6.66 14.53
CA ARG A 47 6.29 7.93 14.02
C ARG A 47 7.39 8.77 13.37
N ARG A 48 8.59 8.80 13.97
CA ARG A 48 9.76 9.47 13.39
C ARG A 48 10.14 8.87 12.05
N TYR A 49 10.23 7.54 11.97
CA TYR A 49 10.52 6.83 10.72
C TYR A 49 9.51 7.17 9.62
N ILE A 50 8.21 7.23 9.96
CA ILE A 50 7.15 7.60 9.01
C ILE A 50 7.30 9.07 8.61
N ALA A 51 7.47 9.97 9.58
CA ALA A 51 7.54 11.42 9.37
C ALA A 51 8.72 11.85 8.48
N GLU A 52 9.86 11.17 8.61
CA GLU A 52 11.01 11.40 7.72
C GLU A 52 10.67 11.12 6.25
N ARG A 53 9.80 10.13 5.98
CA ARG A 53 9.54 9.57 4.64
C ARG A 53 8.21 9.98 4.04
N ALA A 54 7.26 10.37 4.86
CA ALA A 54 5.91 10.75 4.44
C ALA A 54 5.37 11.91 5.26
N GLU A 55 4.51 12.68 4.65
CA GLU A 55 3.70 13.69 5.31
C GLU A 55 2.41 13.06 5.81
N LEU A 56 1.99 13.40 7.03
CA LEU A 56 0.69 13.05 7.54
C LEU A 56 -0.34 14.05 7.00
N LEU A 57 -1.16 13.61 6.06
CA LEU A 57 -2.28 14.41 5.52
C LEU A 57 -3.44 14.48 6.52
N GLY A 58 -3.53 13.47 7.37
CA GLY A 58 -4.49 13.37 8.45
C GLY A 58 -4.59 11.95 8.99
N ALA A 59 -5.26 11.81 10.14
CA ALA A 59 -5.54 10.53 10.76
C ALA A 59 -6.96 10.53 11.32
N ILE A 60 -7.66 9.39 11.23
CA ILE A 60 -9.00 9.21 11.79
C ILE A 60 -8.93 8.09 12.83
N ARG A 61 -9.32 8.36 14.06
CA ARG A 61 -9.43 7.36 15.12
C ARG A 61 -10.82 6.73 15.14
N LEU A 62 -10.86 5.43 14.97
CA LEU A 62 -12.09 4.64 14.98
C LEU A 62 -12.41 4.16 16.40
N PRO A 63 -13.72 4.09 16.76
CA PRO A 63 -14.15 3.44 17.98
C PRO A 63 -13.69 1.97 18.03
N ASN A 64 -13.50 1.44 19.24
CA ASN A 64 -13.06 0.06 19.46
C ASN A 64 -14.03 -0.99 18.87
N THR A 65 -15.28 -0.63 18.62
CA THR A 65 -16.31 -1.49 18.03
C THR A 65 -16.33 -1.49 16.51
N ALA A 66 -15.52 -0.66 15.84
CA ALA A 66 -15.56 -0.49 14.38
C ALA A 66 -15.40 -1.80 13.60
N PHE A 67 -14.63 -2.76 14.11
CA PHE A 67 -14.40 -4.07 13.48
C PHE A 67 -15.10 -5.23 14.18
N LYS A 68 -15.93 -4.96 15.21
CA LYS A 68 -16.61 -6.00 16.00
C LYS A 68 -17.50 -6.91 15.13
N ALA A 69 -18.29 -6.31 14.24
CA ALA A 69 -19.21 -7.06 13.39
C ALA A 69 -18.50 -7.91 12.33
N ASN A 70 -17.37 -7.44 11.79
CA ASN A 70 -16.68 -8.08 10.66
C ASN A 70 -15.53 -9.00 11.11
N ALA A 71 -14.84 -8.65 12.18
CA ALA A 71 -13.65 -9.38 12.64
C ALA A 71 -13.78 -9.93 14.07
N GLY A 72 -14.90 -9.68 14.77
CA GLY A 72 -15.12 -10.14 16.14
C GLY A 72 -14.16 -9.54 17.18
N THR A 73 -13.47 -8.44 16.84
CA THR A 73 -12.47 -7.81 17.71
C THR A 73 -12.89 -6.40 18.12
N GLU A 74 -12.58 -6.06 19.36
CA GLU A 74 -12.79 -4.73 19.93
C GLU A 74 -11.42 -4.05 20.15
N VAL A 75 -10.96 -3.35 19.12
CA VAL A 75 -9.65 -2.68 19.14
C VAL A 75 -9.76 -1.27 18.58
N THR A 76 -9.34 -0.28 19.36
CA THR A 76 -9.18 1.09 18.85
C THR A 76 -8.13 1.10 17.75
N SER A 77 -8.52 1.57 16.57
CA SER A 77 -7.70 1.61 15.37
C SER A 77 -7.66 3.01 14.79
N ASP A 78 -6.58 3.32 14.08
CA ASP A 78 -6.39 4.58 13.38
C ASP A 78 -6.30 4.33 11.87
N ILE A 79 -6.92 5.19 11.05
CA ILE A 79 -6.69 5.28 9.62
C ILE A 79 -5.71 6.43 9.42
N LEU A 80 -4.53 6.14 8.87
CA LEU A 80 -3.50 7.12 8.56
C LEU A 80 -3.54 7.43 7.07
N PHE A 81 -3.58 8.71 6.71
CA PHE A 81 -3.43 9.20 5.35
C PHE A 81 -2.07 9.86 5.22
N LEU A 82 -1.21 9.26 4.42
CA LEU A 82 0.20 9.65 4.28
C LEU A 82 0.51 9.98 2.82
N GLN A 83 1.31 11.00 2.60
CA GLN A 83 1.85 11.30 1.27
C GLN A 83 3.36 11.11 1.28
N LYS A 84 3.87 10.28 0.37
CA LYS A 84 5.30 10.01 0.27
C LYS A 84 6.07 11.27 -0.08
N ARG A 85 7.10 11.60 0.70
CA ARG A 85 7.98 12.74 0.44
C ARG A 85 8.98 12.40 -0.67
N GLU A 86 9.38 13.41 -1.42
CA GLU A 86 10.49 13.31 -2.37
C GLU A 86 11.85 13.24 -1.66
N ARG A 87 11.98 13.96 -0.56
CA ARG A 87 13.21 14.03 0.24
C ARG A 87 12.87 13.81 1.72
N PRO A 88 13.74 13.13 2.46
CA PRO A 88 13.55 12.98 3.90
C PRO A 88 13.47 14.34 4.60
N LEU A 89 12.58 14.44 5.58
CA LEU A 89 12.42 15.62 6.42
C LEU A 89 13.46 15.58 7.54
N THR A 90 14.10 16.72 7.79
CA THR A 90 15.10 16.87 8.87
C THR A 90 14.53 17.44 10.16
N VAL A 91 13.35 18.08 10.10
CA VAL A 91 12.67 18.68 11.25
C VAL A 91 11.48 17.78 11.63
N GLU A 92 11.43 17.34 12.88
CA GLU A 92 10.31 16.51 13.36
C GLU A 92 9.02 17.34 13.43
N PRO A 93 7.92 16.90 12.80
CA PRO A 93 6.61 17.51 12.99
C PRO A 93 6.01 17.12 14.33
N ASP A 94 5.11 17.96 14.85
CA ASP A 94 4.51 17.81 16.17
C ASP A 94 3.83 16.46 16.39
N TRP A 95 3.21 15.89 15.35
CA TRP A 95 2.52 14.60 15.46
C TRP A 95 3.44 13.39 15.74
N VAL A 96 4.75 13.56 15.72
CA VAL A 96 5.69 12.53 16.21
C VAL A 96 5.59 12.36 17.72
N HIS A 97 5.14 13.40 18.43
CA HIS A 97 5.04 13.44 19.89
C HIS A 97 3.63 13.15 20.39
N LEU A 98 3.50 12.98 21.69
CA LEU A 98 2.23 12.80 22.36
C LEU A 98 1.74 14.15 22.93
N GLY A 99 0.44 14.30 22.95
CA GLY A 99 -0.32 15.32 23.65
C GLY A 99 -1.29 14.69 24.62
N GLN A 100 -2.33 15.44 25.00
CA GLN A 100 -3.39 14.98 25.88
C GLN A 100 -4.75 15.50 25.39
N THR A 101 -5.80 14.71 25.61
CA THR A 101 -7.18 15.20 25.47
C THR A 101 -7.49 16.24 26.54
N ALA A 102 -8.63 16.94 26.43
CA ALA A 102 -9.11 17.87 27.45
C ALA A 102 -9.22 17.22 28.84
N ASP A 103 -9.51 15.90 28.88
CA ASP A 103 -9.64 15.12 30.13
C ASP A 103 -8.29 14.52 30.59
N GLY A 104 -7.18 14.94 30.03
CA GLY A 104 -5.84 14.51 30.42
C GLY A 104 -5.48 13.08 30.02
N ILE A 105 -6.17 12.49 29.04
CA ILE A 105 -5.83 11.18 28.49
C ILE A 105 -4.73 11.37 27.46
N PRO A 106 -3.60 10.63 27.58
CA PRO A 106 -2.53 10.72 26.62
C PRO A 106 -2.97 10.17 25.26
N VAL A 107 -2.80 10.97 24.22
CA VAL A 107 -3.04 10.64 22.80
C VAL A 107 -1.94 11.25 21.95
N ASN A 108 -1.88 10.90 20.70
CA ASN A 108 -1.01 11.59 19.75
C ASN A 108 -1.33 13.09 19.70
N SER A 109 -0.33 13.96 19.56
CA SER A 109 -0.52 15.41 19.48
C SER A 109 -1.42 15.83 18.32
N TYR A 110 -1.45 15.05 17.22
CA TYR A 110 -2.40 15.27 16.13
C TYR A 110 -3.85 15.18 16.61
N PHE A 111 -4.21 14.14 17.37
CA PHE A 111 -5.56 13.98 17.91
C PHE A 111 -5.87 14.97 19.04
N ALA A 112 -4.86 15.41 19.77
CA ALA A 112 -5.04 16.49 20.76
C ALA A 112 -5.36 17.83 20.08
N ALA A 113 -4.77 18.10 18.91
CA ALA A 113 -5.04 19.29 18.10
C ALA A 113 -6.31 19.18 17.24
N HIS A 114 -6.71 17.96 16.90
CA HIS A 114 -7.84 17.64 16.02
C HIS A 114 -8.79 16.63 16.70
N PRO A 115 -9.49 17.02 17.78
CA PRO A 115 -10.40 16.11 18.50
C PRO A 115 -11.58 15.63 17.63
N GLU A 116 -11.97 16.38 16.61
CA GLU A 116 -13.01 16.01 15.63
C GLU A 116 -12.62 14.79 14.78
N MET A 117 -11.34 14.45 14.74
CA MET A 117 -10.83 13.28 14.00
C MET A 117 -10.91 11.99 14.85
N MET A 118 -11.34 12.06 16.08
CA MET A 118 -11.64 10.90 16.95
C MET A 118 -13.15 10.62 16.92
N LEU A 119 -13.55 9.51 16.28
CA LEU A 119 -14.96 9.17 16.08
C LEU A 119 -15.59 8.47 17.31
N GLY A 120 -15.17 8.88 18.48
CA GLY A 120 -15.61 8.38 19.75
C GLY A 120 -14.97 9.14 20.91
N THR A 121 -15.25 8.70 22.13
CA THR A 121 -14.68 9.28 23.35
C THR A 121 -13.51 8.43 23.83
N MET A 122 -12.38 9.07 24.11
CA MET A 122 -11.24 8.40 24.76
C MET A 122 -11.55 8.16 26.23
N VAL A 123 -11.34 6.93 26.68
CA VAL A 123 -11.51 6.53 28.07
C VAL A 123 -10.28 5.74 28.55
N ARG A 124 -10.07 5.71 29.87
CA ARG A 124 -9.13 4.77 30.49
C ARG A 124 -9.89 3.49 30.81
N GLU A 125 -9.42 2.38 30.26
CA GLU A 125 -9.96 1.06 30.58
C GLU A 125 -8.84 0.22 31.19
N PRO A 126 -9.12 -0.56 32.27
CA PRO A 126 -8.18 -1.55 32.76
C PRO A 126 -8.01 -2.62 31.67
N GLY A 127 -6.79 -2.74 31.13
CA GLY A 127 -6.48 -3.72 30.06
C GLY A 127 -6.69 -5.15 30.54
N LEU A 128 -6.99 -6.05 29.61
CA LEU A 128 -7.17 -7.49 29.84
C LEU A 128 -5.99 -8.17 30.56
N TYR A 129 -4.83 -7.50 30.59
CA TYR A 129 -3.58 -7.99 31.22
C TYR A 129 -3.16 -7.15 32.44
N GLY A 130 -4.08 -6.41 33.06
CA GLY A 130 -3.82 -5.64 34.27
C GLY A 130 -3.02 -4.35 34.05
N ASN A 131 -2.98 -3.82 32.85
CA ASN A 131 -2.37 -2.52 32.57
C ASN A 131 -3.41 -1.41 32.87
N GLU A 132 -3.27 -0.75 34.01
CA GLU A 132 -4.17 0.32 34.48
C GLU A 132 -4.12 1.59 33.60
N ASN A 133 -3.16 1.70 32.69
CA ASN A 133 -2.97 2.83 31.81
C ASN A 133 -3.44 2.57 30.36
N GLU A 134 -4.18 1.51 30.13
CA GLU A 134 -4.73 1.25 28.83
C GLU A 134 -5.87 2.21 28.51
N THR A 135 -5.97 2.62 27.26
CA THR A 135 -6.98 3.57 26.79
C THR A 135 -7.77 2.96 25.63
N ALA A 136 -9.03 3.30 25.51
CA ALA A 136 -9.88 2.92 24.38
C ALA A 136 -10.64 4.14 23.85
N CYS A 137 -11.01 4.07 22.57
CA CYS A 137 -11.96 4.99 21.98
C CYS A 137 -13.32 4.27 21.94
N ILE A 138 -14.27 4.70 22.75
CA ILE A 138 -15.63 4.14 22.79
C ILE A 138 -16.55 4.90 21.86
N PRO A 139 -17.52 4.23 21.18
CA PRO A 139 -18.43 4.91 20.28
C PRO A 139 -19.28 5.96 21.01
N LEU A 140 -19.63 7.04 20.31
CA LEU A 140 -20.60 8.01 20.80
C LEU A 140 -22.02 7.40 20.77
N GLU A 141 -22.80 7.66 21.79
CA GLU A 141 -24.17 7.16 21.88
C GLU A 141 -25.03 7.71 20.72
N GLY A 142 -25.70 6.82 20.01
CA GLY A 142 -26.56 7.16 18.86
C GLY A 142 -25.82 7.60 17.58
N ALA A 143 -24.49 7.65 17.57
CA ALA A 143 -23.75 8.04 16.39
C ALA A 143 -23.65 6.89 15.37
N VAL A 144 -23.73 7.23 14.09
CA VAL A 144 -23.57 6.32 12.97
C VAL A 144 -22.15 6.46 12.40
N LEU A 145 -21.32 5.42 12.51
CA LEU A 145 -19.91 5.46 12.14
C LEU A 145 -19.68 5.88 10.68
N SER A 146 -20.54 5.46 9.75
CA SER A 146 -20.42 5.84 8.32
C SER A 146 -20.63 7.33 8.07
N GLU A 147 -21.52 7.97 8.84
CA GLU A 147 -21.76 9.41 8.76
C GLU A 147 -20.57 10.18 9.32
N GLN A 148 -20.09 9.77 10.50
CA GLN A 148 -18.89 10.35 11.12
C GLN A 148 -17.65 10.23 10.21
N LEU A 149 -17.45 9.06 9.56
CA LEU A 149 -16.37 8.88 8.60
C LEU A 149 -16.50 9.81 7.39
N THR A 150 -17.70 9.98 6.85
CA THR A 150 -17.97 10.87 5.74
C THR A 150 -17.62 12.32 6.06
N GLU A 151 -17.89 12.75 7.29
CA GLU A 151 -17.52 14.08 7.75
C GLU A 151 -16.00 14.19 7.99
N ALA A 152 -15.41 13.25 8.72
CA ALA A 152 -13.99 13.28 9.06
C ALA A 152 -13.09 13.28 7.80
N VAL A 153 -13.44 12.53 6.76
CA VAL A 153 -12.68 12.50 5.50
C VAL A 153 -12.61 13.87 4.83
N GLN A 154 -13.59 14.75 5.03
CA GLN A 154 -13.56 16.10 4.46
C GLN A 154 -12.47 17.00 5.07
N HIS A 155 -11.95 16.64 6.24
CA HIS A 155 -10.85 17.33 6.90
C HIS A 155 -9.47 16.85 6.42
N ILE A 156 -9.40 15.71 5.71
CA ILE A 156 -8.16 15.21 5.12
C ILE A 156 -7.81 16.05 3.90
N ARG A 157 -6.69 16.74 3.96
CA ARG A 157 -6.23 17.60 2.87
C ARG A 157 -4.91 17.08 2.33
N GLY A 158 -4.90 16.74 1.05
CA GLY A 158 -3.71 16.38 0.31
C GLY A 158 -3.77 16.95 -1.09
N GLU A 159 -2.65 17.45 -1.59
CA GLU A 159 -2.55 17.83 -2.99
C GLU A 159 -2.11 16.60 -3.79
N TYR A 160 -2.92 16.25 -4.79
CA TYR A 160 -2.50 15.25 -5.76
C TYR A 160 -1.34 15.82 -6.58
N GLN A 161 -0.15 15.32 -6.33
CA GLN A 161 0.99 15.58 -7.18
C GLN A 161 0.96 14.58 -8.33
N ALA A 162 0.63 15.06 -9.52
CA ALA A 162 0.81 14.28 -10.73
C ALA A 162 2.28 13.82 -10.77
N ALA A 163 2.53 12.54 -11.11
CA ALA A 163 3.89 12.15 -11.38
C ALA A 163 4.37 13.00 -12.56
N GLU A 164 5.32 13.88 -12.33
CA GLU A 164 6.14 14.37 -13.41
C GLU A 164 6.91 13.16 -13.94
N LEU A 165 6.39 12.58 -15.01
CA LEU A 165 7.20 11.69 -15.81
C LEU A 165 8.41 12.53 -16.24
N PRO A 166 9.65 12.05 -16.03
CA PRO A 166 10.82 12.78 -16.50
C PRO A 166 10.57 13.16 -17.96
N ASN A 167 10.67 14.45 -18.26
CA ASN A 167 10.51 15.02 -19.61
C ASN A 167 11.60 14.55 -20.59
N GLU A 168 12.30 13.46 -20.31
CA GLU A 168 13.24 12.81 -21.23
C GLU A 168 12.57 12.18 -22.46
N LEU A 169 11.21 12.25 -22.52
CA LEU A 169 10.44 11.65 -23.61
C LEU A 169 9.92 12.65 -24.66
N GLU A 170 10.25 13.94 -24.60
CA GLU A 170 9.68 14.92 -25.54
C GLU A 170 10.30 14.93 -26.96
N GLY A 171 11.40 14.21 -27.20
CA GLY A 171 12.05 14.19 -28.52
C GLY A 171 11.87 12.91 -29.34
N GLU A 172 11.93 11.73 -28.71
CA GLU A 172 11.88 10.44 -29.41
C GLU A 172 10.65 9.58 -29.01
N ALA A 173 9.98 9.87 -27.93
CA ALA A 173 8.93 9.03 -27.36
C ALA A 173 7.56 9.16 -28.03
N ALA A 174 7.31 10.22 -28.79
CA ALA A 174 6.06 10.33 -29.54
C ALA A 174 5.94 9.25 -30.64
N ALA A 175 7.06 8.78 -31.16
CA ALA A 175 7.10 7.73 -32.18
C ALA A 175 6.94 6.30 -31.60
N ASP A 176 7.22 6.13 -30.30
CA ASP A 176 7.21 4.82 -29.64
C ASP A 176 6.01 4.65 -28.68
N THR A 177 5.05 5.58 -28.69
CA THR A 177 3.87 5.54 -27.82
C THR A 177 2.60 5.35 -28.64
N ILE A 178 1.78 4.37 -28.22
CA ILE A 178 0.47 4.10 -28.82
C ILE A 178 -0.63 4.21 -27.76
N PRO A 179 -1.90 4.44 -28.16
CA PRO A 179 -3.03 4.43 -27.23
C PRO A 179 -3.12 3.08 -26.47
N ALA A 180 -3.54 3.13 -25.20
CA ALA A 180 -3.68 1.92 -24.42
C ALA A 180 -4.81 1.03 -24.92
N ASP A 181 -4.53 -0.26 -25.14
CA ASP A 181 -5.55 -1.29 -25.35
C ASP A 181 -6.30 -1.52 -24.02
N PRO A 182 -7.64 -1.38 -23.99
CA PRO A 182 -8.45 -1.62 -22.78
C PRO A 182 -8.26 -3.03 -22.19
N ASN A 183 -7.96 -4.03 -23.03
CA ASN A 183 -7.79 -5.43 -22.63
C ASN A 183 -6.44 -5.71 -21.97
N VAL A 184 -5.47 -4.84 -22.12
CA VAL A 184 -4.17 -4.95 -21.45
C VAL A 184 -4.30 -4.34 -20.04
N LYS A 185 -3.93 -5.07 -19.01
CA LYS A 185 -3.93 -4.53 -17.63
C LYS A 185 -2.96 -3.35 -17.50
N ASN A 186 -3.34 -2.36 -16.70
CA ASN A 186 -2.44 -1.26 -16.38
C ASN A 186 -1.17 -1.76 -15.68
N TYR A 187 -0.04 -1.17 -15.99
CA TYR A 187 1.29 -1.57 -15.49
C TYR A 187 1.69 -3.01 -15.88
N ALA A 188 1.28 -3.45 -17.07
CA ALA A 188 1.64 -4.75 -17.60
C ALA A 188 2.35 -4.63 -18.95
N PHE A 189 3.26 -5.57 -19.21
CA PHE A 189 3.86 -5.76 -20.53
C PHE A 189 2.90 -6.50 -21.47
N THR A 190 2.93 -6.10 -22.73
CA THR A 190 2.20 -6.75 -23.83
C THR A 190 3.02 -6.76 -25.12
N MET A 191 2.55 -7.52 -26.11
CA MET A 191 3.13 -7.55 -27.47
C MET A 191 2.17 -6.87 -28.43
N VAL A 192 2.71 -5.95 -29.24
CA VAL A 192 2.00 -5.32 -30.36
C VAL A 192 2.95 -5.35 -31.56
N ASP A 193 2.53 -5.96 -32.66
CA ASP A 193 3.32 -6.09 -33.90
C ASP A 193 4.74 -6.64 -33.70
N GLY A 194 4.91 -7.60 -32.78
CA GLY A 194 6.18 -8.23 -32.47
C GLY A 194 7.10 -7.45 -31.53
N GLU A 195 6.69 -6.26 -31.09
CA GLU A 195 7.43 -5.41 -30.17
C GLU A 195 6.83 -5.43 -28.76
N VAL A 196 7.68 -5.22 -27.74
CA VAL A 196 7.27 -5.20 -26.35
C VAL A 196 6.84 -3.80 -25.95
N TYR A 197 5.64 -3.68 -25.45
CA TYR A 197 5.09 -2.43 -24.89
C TYR A 197 4.78 -2.60 -23.40
N TYR A 198 4.89 -1.52 -22.66
CA TYR A 198 4.48 -1.43 -21.27
C TYR A 198 3.32 -0.43 -21.14
N ARG A 199 2.19 -0.87 -20.58
CA ARG A 199 1.03 0.00 -20.41
C ARG A 199 1.19 0.87 -19.15
N THR A 200 1.03 2.17 -19.33
CA THR A 200 0.99 3.18 -18.26
C THR A 200 -0.26 4.03 -18.45
N ASN A 201 -1.29 3.79 -17.67
CA ASN A 201 -2.58 4.49 -17.74
C ASN A 201 -3.23 4.44 -19.14
N SER A 202 -3.30 5.59 -19.82
CA SER A 202 -3.94 5.73 -21.13
C SER A 202 -3.04 5.47 -22.33
N ALA A 203 -1.77 5.09 -22.11
CA ALA A 203 -0.78 4.90 -23.15
C ALA A 203 -0.02 3.59 -22.98
N MET A 204 0.51 3.06 -24.09
CA MET A 204 1.48 1.96 -24.10
C MET A 204 2.78 2.46 -24.73
N VAL A 205 3.89 2.27 -24.03
CA VAL A 205 5.22 2.75 -24.41
C VAL A 205 6.07 1.56 -24.84
N ARG A 206 6.65 1.64 -26.04
CA ARG A 206 7.56 0.63 -26.58
C ARG A 206 8.81 0.54 -25.70
N GLN A 207 9.23 -0.66 -25.41
CA GLN A 207 10.36 -0.91 -24.53
C GLN A 207 11.64 -1.11 -25.34
N LYS A 208 12.58 -0.19 -25.16
CA LYS A 208 13.95 -0.26 -25.75
C LYS A 208 14.91 -0.86 -24.72
N LEU A 209 14.88 -2.18 -24.57
CA LEU A 209 15.70 -2.93 -23.63
C LEU A 209 16.74 -3.79 -24.37
N PRO A 210 17.83 -4.22 -23.70
CA PRO A 210 18.76 -5.19 -24.26
C PRO A 210 18.05 -6.48 -24.67
N LEU A 211 18.50 -7.11 -25.76
CA LEU A 211 17.86 -8.30 -26.32
C LEU A 211 17.55 -9.41 -25.31
N PRO A 212 18.48 -9.77 -24.38
CA PRO A 212 18.18 -10.80 -23.36
C PRO A 212 17.01 -10.42 -22.44
N ALA A 213 16.85 -9.13 -22.12
CA ALA A 213 15.73 -8.65 -21.29
C ALA A 213 14.41 -8.69 -22.07
N LEU A 214 14.43 -8.29 -23.35
CA LEU A 214 13.25 -8.38 -24.23
C LEU A 214 12.80 -9.83 -24.43
N GLU A 215 13.72 -10.75 -24.66
CA GLU A 215 13.42 -12.19 -24.82
C GLU A 215 12.79 -12.76 -23.54
N ARG A 216 13.31 -12.39 -22.38
CA ARG A 216 12.72 -12.79 -21.10
C ARG A 216 11.30 -12.26 -20.92
N ILE A 217 11.07 -10.99 -21.21
CA ILE A 217 9.74 -10.37 -21.12
C ILE A 217 8.77 -11.05 -22.10
N ARG A 218 9.19 -11.28 -23.35
CA ARG A 218 8.40 -12.03 -24.35
C ARG A 218 8.03 -13.42 -23.84
N GLY A 219 9.00 -14.12 -23.25
CA GLY A 219 8.77 -15.43 -22.66
C GLY A 219 7.76 -15.41 -21.51
N MET A 220 7.81 -14.39 -20.65
CA MET A 220 6.86 -14.23 -19.57
C MET A 220 5.45 -13.84 -20.05
N ILE A 221 5.33 -13.03 -21.10
CA ILE A 221 4.03 -12.70 -21.71
C ILE A 221 3.40 -13.97 -22.30
N ASP A 222 4.18 -14.76 -23.03
CA ASP A 222 3.74 -16.02 -23.62
C ASP A 222 3.33 -17.04 -22.53
N LEU A 223 4.12 -17.18 -21.48
CA LEU A 223 3.78 -18.03 -20.33
C LEU A 223 2.46 -17.61 -19.67
N ARG A 224 2.27 -16.31 -19.46
CA ARG A 224 1.00 -15.78 -18.92
C ARG A 224 -0.19 -16.13 -19.80
N GLN A 225 -0.03 -16.02 -21.13
CA GLN A 225 -1.10 -16.37 -22.07
C GLN A 225 -1.44 -17.86 -21.97
N GLN A 226 -0.44 -18.73 -21.95
CA GLN A 226 -0.66 -20.17 -21.84
C GLN A 226 -1.32 -20.58 -20.50
N VAL A 227 -1.00 -19.88 -19.39
CA VAL A 227 -1.69 -20.06 -18.11
C VAL A 227 -3.17 -19.67 -18.23
N ASN A 228 -3.46 -18.53 -18.86
CA ASN A 228 -4.84 -18.09 -19.08
C ASN A 228 -5.61 -19.06 -19.97
N ASP A 229 -4.99 -19.57 -21.03
CA ASP A 229 -5.60 -20.56 -21.92
C ASP A 229 -5.93 -21.86 -21.18
N LEU A 230 -5.04 -22.31 -20.29
CA LEU A 230 -5.28 -23.48 -19.44
C LEU A 230 -6.43 -23.24 -18.45
N ILE A 231 -6.44 -22.09 -17.79
CA ILE A 231 -7.52 -21.73 -16.86
C ILE A 231 -8.85 -21.65 -17.60
N GLN A 232 -8.87 -21.03 -18.79
CA GLN A 232 -10.10 -20.94 -19.59
C GLN A 232 -10.61 -22.31 -20.01
N ALA A 233 -9.73 -23.19 -20.49
CA ALA A 233 -10.10 -24.57 -20.85
C ALA A 233 -10.68 -25.34 -19.65
N GLN A 234 -10.14 -25.15 -18.44
CA GLN A 234 -10.67 -25.74 -17.22
C GLN A 234 -12.06 -25.17 -16.85
N LEU A 235 -12.24 -23.86 -16.99
CA LEU A 235 -13.54 -23.21 -16.74
C LEU A 235 -14.61 -23.68 -17.73
N ASP A 236 -14.21 -23.97 -18.97
CA ASP A 236 -15.07 -24.51 -20.02
C ASP A 236 -15.33 -26.03 -19.87
N ASN A 237 -14.86 -26.64 -18.75
CA ASN A 237 -14.98 -28.06 -18.45
C ASN A 237 -14.38 -28.97 -19.53
N ALA A 238 -13.24 -28.59 -20.14
CA ALA A 238 -12.52 -29.44 -21.06
C ALA A 238 -12.08 -30.75 -20.38
N ASP A 239 -12.13 -31.86 -21.10
CA ASP A 239 -11.68 -33.14 -20.60
C ASP A 239 -10.15 -33.25 -20.47
N ASP A 240 -9.67 -34.26 -19.77
CA ASP A 240 -8.24 -34.45 -19.51
C ASP A 240 -7.43 -34.62 -20.82
N ALA A 241 -8.03 -35.16 -21.88
CA ALA A 241 -7.40 -35.33 -23.17
C ALA A 241 -7.15 -33.97 -23.88
N ALA A 242 -8.06 -33.01 -23.70
CA ALA A 242 -7.93 -31.66 -24.21
C ALA A 242 -6.98 -30.80 -23.34
N LEU A 243 -6.93 -31.03 -22.02
CA LEU A 243 -6.06 -30.29 -21.10
C LEU A 243 -4.59 -30.73 -21.21
N ALA A 244 -4.32 -32.01 -21.41
CA ALA A 244 -2.96 -32.56 -21.44
C ALA A 244 -2.00 -31.83 -22.41
N PRO A 245 -2.34 -31.53 -23.68
CA PRO A 245 -1.46 -30.82 -24.58
C PRO A 245 -1.21 -29.37 -24.18
N ILE A 246 -2.17 -28.69 -23.52
CA ILE A 246 -2.02 -27.32 -23.01
C ILE A 246 -1.04 -27.32 -21.85
N GLN A 247 -1.19 -28.26 -20.90
CA GLN A 247 -0.29 -28.43 -19.78
C GLN A 247 1.13 -28.77 -20.21
N ALA A 248 1.29 -29.67 -21.18
CA ALA A 248 2.60 -30.04 -21.71
C ALA A 248 3.34 -28.82 -22.34
N ARG A 249 2.63 -28.00 -23.11
CA ARG A 249 3.17 -26.77 -23.69
C ARG A 249 3.56 -25.76 -22.61
N LEU A 250 2.72 -25.57 -21.60
CA LEU A 250 3.00 -24.68 -20.47
C LEU A 250 4.26 -25.12 -19.72
N ASN A 251 4.39 -26.41 -19.40
CA ASN A 251 5.56 -26.94 -18.71
C ASN A 251 6.85 -26.76 -19.54
N GLN A 252 6.80 -27.07 -20.83
CA GLN A 252 7.93 -26.88 -21.73
C GLN A 252 8.38 -25.41 -21.78
N ARG A 253 7.44 -24.47 -21.79
CA ARG A 253 7.74 -23.04 -21.81
C ARG A 253 8.34 -22.57 -20.50
N TYR A 254 7.80 -23.03 -19.38
CA TYR A 254 8.29 -22.74 -18.05
C TYR A 254 9.74 -23.21 -17.86
N ASP A 255 10.03 -24.44 -18.23
CA ASP A 255 11.38 -25.01 -18.16
C ASP A 255 12.38 -24.22 -19.02
N CYS A 256 11.99 -23.84 -20.23
CA CYS A 256 12.82 -23.02 -21.11
C CYS A 256 13.19 -21.67 -20.46
N LEU A 257 12.23 -21.01 -19.77
CA LEU A 257 12.47 -19.74 -19.10
C LEU A 257 13.39 -19.88 -17.88
N LEU A 258 13.28 -20.97 -17.12
CA LEU A 258 14.17 -21.24 -15.99
C LEU A 258 15.63 -21.42 -16.40
N TYR A 259 15.87 -22.19 -17.48
CA TYR A 259 17.23 -22.44 -17.97
C TYR A 259 17.88 -21.25 -18.68
N THR A 260 17.09 -20.28 -19.15
CA THR A 260 17.61 -19.06 -19.79
C THR A 260 17.81 -17.89 -18.84
N SER A 261 17.45 -18.06 -17.55
CA SER A 261 17.72 -17.05 -16.53
C SER A 261 19.12 -17.26 -15.96
N PRO A 262 20.08 -16.32 -16.14
CA PRO A 262 21.36 -16.41 -15.45
C PRO A 262 21.12 -16.30 -13.93
N SER A 263 21.70 -17.25 -13.20
CA SER A 263 21.76 -17.27 -11.73
C SER A 263 22.60 -16.12 -11.18
#